data_79d9a137eddd9bf8f0c95ade2ed9c32a
#
_entry.id   79d9a137eddd9bf8f0c95ade2ed9c32a
#
_cell.length_a   1.000
_cell.length_b   1.000
_cell.length_c   1.000
_cell.angle_alpha   90.00
_cell.angle_beta   90.00
_cell.angle_gamma   90.00
#
_symmetry.space_group_name_H-M   'P 1'
#
loop_
_entity.id
_entity.type
_entity.pdbx_description
1 polymer ?
#
loop_
_entity_poly.entity_id
_entity_poly.type
_entity_poly.pdbx_seq_one_letter_code
_entity_poly.pdbx_strand_id
1 'polypeptide(L)'
;VKELVNLDITIVSGLALGIDAIAHKVALEENGRSIGVLGNGLDIIYPKRNEKLYRDVPKNGALITEYFMGVPPLAYNFPQRNRMISGLSLGVIVIEAKEKSGSLITAHHALEQGKEVFALPGNINSIFSRGTNKLIKDGAKLVMDIDDIVEEIYELQEKIKMNKDKALDLSGLSPLEIQIVELIKEGPIHSDSIAISTGLDISTVNSVLTILELKGMIKEMTGRIFTLS
;
A
#
# COMPACT_ATOMS: atom_id res chain seq x y z
N VAL A 1 -3.08 3.26 4.82
CA VAL A 1 -1.99 4.21 4.49
C VAL A 1 -0.67 3.77 5.13
N LYS A 2 -0.66 3.50 6.44
CA LYS A 2 0.55 3.06 7.14
C LYS A 2 1.21 1.85 6.46
N GLU A 3 0.45 0.80 6.19
CA GLU A 3 0.93 -0.41 5.51
C GLU A 3 1.47 -0.11 4.11
N LEU A 4 0.79 0.74 3.33
CA LEU A 4 1.27 1.17 2.02
C LEU A 4 2.60 1.93 2.11
N VAL A 5 2.76 2.80 3.13
CA VAL A 5 4.02 3.50 3.37
C VAL A 5 5.14 2.53 3.74
N ASN A 6 4.85 1.52 4.57
CA ASN A 6 5.82 0.47 4.93
C ASN A 6 6.29 -0.34 3.71
N LEU A 7 5.45 -0.42 2.68
CA LEU A 7 5.82 -0.97 1.36
C LEU A 7 6.51 0.08 0.45
N ASP A 8 6.90 1.25 0.99
CA ASP A 8 7.49 2.37 0.25
C ASP A 8 6.59 2.84 -0.92
N ILE A 9 5.27 2.89 -0.71
CA ILE A 9 4.30 3.38 -1.68
C ILE A 9 4.00 4.86 -1.41
N THR A 10 4.05 5.66 -2.46
CA THR A 10 3.71 7.08 -2.39
C THR A 10 2.20 7.28 -2.32
N ILE A 11 1.75 8.10 -1.37
CA ILE A 11 0.34 8.44 -1.22
C ILE A 11 0.02 9.68 -2.07
N VAL A 12 -0.93 9.55 -2.99
CA VAL A 12 -1.38 10.64 -3.86
C VAL A 12 -2.82 10.99 -3.51
N SER A 13 -3.09 12.24 -3.17
CA SER A 13 -4.45 12.70 -2.89
C SER A 13 -4.61 14.22 -3.14
N GLY A 14 -5.81 14.73 -2.91
CA GLY A 14 -6.19 16.09 -3.31
C GLY A 14 -6.10 17.15 -2.22
N LEU A 15 -5.53 16.88 -1.06
CA LEU A 15 -5.49 17.81 0.09
C LEU A 15 -6.87 18.34 0.55
N ALA A 16 -7.96 17.67 0.17
CA ALA A 16 -9.29 18.02 0.63
C ALA A 16 -9.48 17.77 2.14
N LEU A 17 -10.56 18.27 2.70
CA LEU A 17 -10.93 17.95 4.09
C LEU A 17 -11.36 16.46 4.19
N GLY A 18 -11.16 15.86 5.36
CA GLY A 18 -11.56 14.48 5.63
C GLY A 18 -10.46 13.47 5.28
N ILE A 19 -10.79 12.43 4.53
CA ILE A 19 -9.91 11.28 4.22
C ILE A 19 -8.61 11.72 3.54
N ASP A 20 -8.66 12.65 2.60
CA ASP A 20 -7.46 13.19 1.94
C ASP A 20 -6.44 13.72 2.97
N ALA A 21 -6.93 14.59 3.88
CA ALA A 21 -6.08 15.17 4.91
C ALA A 21 -5.51 14.12 5.86
N ILE A 22 -6.30 13.10 6.21
CA ILE A 22 -5.85 11.98 7.05
C ILE A 22 -4.80 11.15 6.30
N ALA A 23 -5.00 10.87 5.03
CA ALA A 23 -4.08 10.10 4.21
C ALA A 23 -2.70 10.78 4.13
N HIS A 24 -2.67 12.08 3.82
CA HIS A 24 -1.42 12.86 3.82
C HIS A 24 -0.75 12.90 5.20
N LYS A 25 -1.54 13.15 6.26
CA LYS A 25 -1.03 13.21 7.62
C LYS A 25 -0.37 11.91 8.04
N VAL A 26 -1.05 10.78 7.86
CA VAL A 26 -0.50 9.46 8.22
C VAL A 26 0.74 9.13 7.37
N ALA A 27 0.75 9.47 6.08
CA ALA A 27 1.93 9.27 5.24
C ALA A 27 3.15 10.04 5.79
N LEU A 28 2.96 11.30 6.22
CA LEU A 28 4.04 12.10 6.80
C LEU A 28 4.48 11.60 8.18
N GLU A 29 3.55 11.16 9.04
CA GLU A 29 3.84 10.60 10.37
C GLU A 29 4.68 9.32 10.28
N GLU A 30 4.47 8.52 9.25
CA GLU A 30 5.24 7.29 8.96
C GLU A 30 6.49 7.56 8.08
N ASN A 31 6.88 8.82 7.90
CA ASN A 31 8.00 9.25 7.04
C ASN A 31 7.86 8.80 5.57
N GLY A 32 6.64 8.55 5.11
CA GLY A 32 6.34 8.17 3.73
C GLY A 32 6.25 9.37 2.78
N ARG A 33 6.43 9.10 1.49
CA ARG A 33 6.25 10.10 0.44
C ARG A 33 4.77 10.39 0.21
N SER A 34 4.46 11.68 0.02
CA SER A 34 3.10 12.11 -0.28
C SER A 34 3.05 13.18 -1.36
N ILE A 35 2.11 13.04 -2.30
CA ILE A 35 1.90 14.01 -3.38
C ILE A 35 0.50 14.62 -3.23
N GLY A 36 0.46 15.94 -3.03
CA GLY A 36 -0.77 16.71 -3.01
C GLY A 36 -1.06 17.27 -4.40
N VAL A 37 -2.16 16.86 -5.03
CA VAL A 37 -2.60 17.42 -6.31
C VAL A 37 -3.60 18.53 -6.03
N LEU A 38 -3.42 19.70 -6.63
CA LEU A 38 -4.22 20.90 -6.33
C LEU A 38 -5.18 21.26 -7.46
N GLY A 39 -6.32 21.85 -7.12
CA GLY A 39 -7.29 22.41 -8.05
C GLY A 39 -7.19 23.94 -8.21
N ASN A 40 -6.04 24.51 -7.84
CA ASN A 40 -5.74 25.95 -7.85
C ASN A 40 -4.23 26.18 -8.01
N GLY A 41 -3.80 27.43 -8.16
CA GLY A 41 -2.38 27.79 -8.22
C GLY A 41 -1.63 27.45 -6.94
N LEU A 42 -0.32 27.12 -7.08
CA LEU A 42 0.56 26.72 -5.95
C LEU A 42 0.72 27.81 -4.87
N ASP A 43 0.47 29.07 -5.21
CA ASP A 43 0.56 30.21 -4.31
C ASP A 43 -0.69 30.40 -3.42
N ILE A 44 -1.76 29.61 -3.67
CA ILE A 44 -3.02 29.73 -2.95
C ILE A 44 -3.25 28.49 -2.09
N ILE A 45 -3.25 28.66 -0.77
CA ILE A 45 -3.53 27.56 0.18
C ILE A 45 -5.03 27.31 0.27
N TYR A 46 -5.44 26.13 -0.17
CA TYR A 46 -6.83 25.70 -0.07
C TYR A 46 -6.95 24.17 0.17
N PRO A 47 -7.82 23.74 1.10
CA PRO A 47 -8.54 24.56 2.08
C PRO A 47 -7.58 25.11 3.16
N LYS A 48 -7.84 26.30 3.69
CA LYS A 48 -6.99 26.94 4.73
C LYS A 48 -6.79 26.07 5.97
N ARG A 49 -7.76 25.20 6.29
CA ARG A 49 -7.68 24.26 7.42
C ARG A 49 -6.52 23.26 7.28
N ASN A 50 -6.09 22.98 6.06
CA ASN A 50 -5.00 22.06 5.75
C ASN A 50 -3.67 22.79 5.48
N GLU A 51 -3.53 24.06 5.91
CA GLU A 51 -2.32 24.87 5.69
C GLU A 51 -1.05 24.14 6.18
N LYS A 52 -1.11 23.49 7.33
CA LYS A 52 0.03 22.73 7.86
C LYS A 52 0.44 21.60 6.89
N LEU A 53 -0.53 20.82 6.40
CA LEU A 53 -0.26 19.76 5.42
C LEU A 53 0.30 20.32 4.11
N TYR A 54 -0.22 21.46 3.67
CA TYR A 54 0.26 22.15 2.49
C TYR A 54 1.75 22.52 2.58
N ARG A 55 2.24 22.87 3.78
CA ARG A 55 3.64 23.19 4.05
C ARG A 55 4.50 21.95 4.31
N ASP A 56 3.91 20.87 4.84
CA ASP A 56 4.64 19.68 5.28
C ASP A 56 4.78 18.65 4.14
N VAL A 57 3.78 18.48 3.29
CA VAL A 57 3.82 17.52 2.16
C VAL A 57 5.06 17.70 1.27
N PRO A 58 5.48 18.92 0.88
CA PRO A 58 6.67 19.10 0.04
C PRO A 58 7.99 18.71 0.70
N LYS A 59 8.05 18.51 2.02
CA LYS A 59 9.27 18.13 2.73
C LYS A 59 9.69 16.69 2.42
N ASN A 60 8.71 15.81 2.14
CA ASN A 60 8.95 14.43 1.75
C ASN A 60 8.01 14.00 0.60
N GLY A 61 7.89 14.86 -0.40
CA GLY A 61 7.01 14.65 -1.54
C GLY A 61 6.87 15.91 -2.37
N ALA A 62 5.68 16.19 -2.89
CA ALA A 62 5.44 17.34 -3.75
C ALA A 62 3.99 17.86 -3.67
N LEU A 63 3.82 19.14 -3.98
CA LEU A 63 2.54 19.70 -4.41
C LEU A 63 2.60 19.92 -5.92
N ILE A 64 1.59 19.48 -6.63
CA ILE A 64 1.52 19.62 -8.09
C ILE A 64 0.16 20.18 -8.52
N THR A 65 0.17 20.91 -9.61
CA THR A 65 -1.04 21.47 -10.21
C THR A 65 -0.83 21.73 -11.71
N GLU A 66 -1.92 21.75 -12.46
CA GLU A 66 -1.95 22.22 -13.86
C GLU A 66 -2.33 23.70 -13.96
N TYR A 67 -2.68 24.34 -12.82
CA TYR A 67 -3.15 25.72 -12.83
C TYR A 67 -2.00 26.68 -12.57
N PHE A 68 -1.99 27.80 -13.32
CA PHE A 68 -1.02 28.87 -13.10
C PHE A 68 -1.16 29.52 -11.73
N MET A 69 -0.08 30.16 -11.28
CA MET A 69 -0.10 31.01 -10.10
C MET A 69 -1.24 32.02 -10.17
N GLY A 70 -1.90 32.28 -9.04
CA GLY A 70 -3.03 33.21 -8.95
C GLY A 70 -4.39 32.62 -9.34
N VAL A 71 -4.46 31.39 -9.89
CA VAL A 71 -5.75 30.76 -10.21
C VAL A 71 -6.44 30.33 -8.92
N PRO A 72 -7.66 30.84 -8.62
CA PRO A 72 -8.38 30.54 -7.39
C PRO A 72 -8.96 29.12 -7.40
N PRO A 73 -9.34 28.57 -6.22
CA PRO A 73 -9.95 27.24 -6.09
C PRO A 73 -11.42 27.26 -6.55
N LEU A 74 -11.63 27.12 -7.85
CA LEU A 74 -12.95 27.09 -8.45
C LEU A 74 -13.55 25.68 -8.39
N ALA A 75 -14.86 25.57 -8.12
CA ALA A 75 -15.53 24.30 -7.87
C ALA A 75 -15.34 23.27 -9.02
N TYR A 76 -15.30 23.73 -10.26
CA TYR A 76 -15.12 22.87 -11.44
C TYR A 76 -13.66 22.37 -11.64
N ASN A 77 -12.69 23.01 -11.01
CA ASN A 77 -11.28 22.60 -11.08
C ASN A 77 -11.05 21.25 -10.36
N PHE A 78 -11.77 21.00 -9.27
CA PHE A 78 -11.55 19.81 -8.45
C PHE A 78 -11.91 18.50 -9.17
N PRO A 79 -13.06 18.38 -9.86
CA PRO A 79 -13.34 17.22 -10.69
C PRO A 79 -12.32 17.02 -11.81
N GLN A 80 -11.90 18.10 -12.49
CA GLN A 80 -10.89 18.03 -13.54
C GLN A 80 -9.53 17.57 -13.02
N ARG A 81 -9.10 18.11 -11.88
CA ARG A 81 -7.86 17.74 -11.21
C ARG A 81 -7.83 16.25 -10.84
N ASN A 82 -8.97 15.63 -10.47
CA ASN A 82 -9.01 14.25 -9.98
C ASN A 82 -8.46 13.23 -10.99
N ARG A 83 -8.49 13.51 -12.30
CA ARG A 83 -7.84 12.67 -13.31
C ARG A 83 -6.31 12.57 -13.13
N MET A 84 -5.69 13.60 -12.54
CA MET A 84 -4.26 13.56 -12.22
C MET A 84 -3.98 12.69 -11.01
N ILE A 85 -4.87 12.68 -10.01
CA ILE A 85 -4.73 11.82 -8.83
C ILE A 85 -4.73 10.36 -9.29
N SER A 86 -5.71 9.95 -10.07
CA SER A 86 -5.78 8.58 -10.61
C SER A 86 -4.62 8.28 -11.58
N GLY A 87 -4.26 9.22 -12.45
CA GLY A 87 -3.19 9.04 -13.44
C GLY A 87 -1.80 8.82 -12.83
N LEU A 88 -1.53 9.44 -11.68
CA LEU A 88 -0.27 9.29 -10.93
C LEU A 88 -0.25 8.05 -10.02
N SER A 89 -1.38 7.36 -9.88
CA SER A 89 -1.54 6.24 -8.97
C SER A 89 -1.52 4.91 -9.72
N LEU A 90 -1.10 3.85 -9.04
CA LEU A 90 -1.23 2.46 -9.51
C LEU A 90 -2.69 2.00 -9.41
N GLY A 91 -3.40 2.46 -8.39
CA GLY A 91 -4.82 2.21 -8.15
C GLY A 91 -5.43 3.27 -7.25
N VAL A 92 -6.74 3.31 -7.16
CA VAL A 92 -7.50 4.27 -6.35
C VAL A 92 -8.30 3.55 -5.28
N ILE A 93 -8.07 3.92 -4.01
CA ILE A 93 -8.78 3.35 -2.86
C ILE A 93 -9.82 4.37 -2.37
N VAL A 94 -11.08 4.03 -2.44
CA VAL A 94 -12.18 4.85 -1.93
C VAL A 94 -12.60 4.35 -0.55
N ILE A 95 -12.27 5.15 0.48
CA ILE A 95 -12.51 4.79 1.89
C ILE A 95 -13.96 5.08 2.29
N GLU A 96 -14.45 6.27 1.92
CA GLU A 96 -15.82 6.71 2.16
C GLU A 96 -16.34 7.51 0.97
N ALA A 97 -17.59 7.29 0.60
CA ALA A 97 -18.26 8.06 -0.43
C ALA A 97 -19.77 8.09 -0.23
N LYS A 98 -20.36 9.27 -0.32
CA LYS A 98 -21.79 9.43 -0.57
C LYS A 98 -22.07 9.12 -2.04
N GLU A 99 -23.36 8.91 -2.41
CA GLU A 99 -23.77 8.62 -3.81
C GLU A 99 -23.29 9.65 -4.85
N LYS A 100 -23.09 10.90 -4.43
CA LYS A 100 -22.62 12.01 -5.29
C LYS A 100 -21.30 12.60 -4.79
N SER A 101 -20.40 11.76 -4.28
CA SER A 101 -19.10 12.21 -3.78
C SER A 101 -18.12 12.47 -4.94
N GLY A 102 -17.25 13.49 -4.77
CA GLY A 102 -16.16 13.76 -5.71
C GLY A 102 -15.14 12.61 -5.82
N SER A 103 -15.01 11.78 -4.79
CA SER A 103 -14.17 10.58 -4.83
C SER A 103 -14.64 9.54 -5.86
N LEU A 104 -15.95 9.48 -6.15
CA LEU A 104 -16.48 8.63 -7.22
C LEU A 104 -16.04 9.09 -8.61
N ILE A 105 -15.82 10.40 -8.80
CA ILE A 105 -15.26 10.95 -10.04
C ILE A 105 -13.82 10.48 -10.22
N THR A 106 -13.04 10.47 -9.13
CA THR A 106 -11.67 9.94 -9.16
C THR A 106 -11.66 8.44 -9.50
N ALA A 107 -12.56 7.66 -8.91
CA ALA A 107 -12.72 6.23 -9.22
C ALA A 107 -13.09 6.01 -10.70
N HIS A 108 -13.97 6.85 -11.26
CA HIS A 108 -14.34 6.78 -12.67
C HIS A 108 -13.15 7.08 -13.60
N HIS A 109 -12.39 8.15 -13.30
CA HIS A 109 -11.15 8.43 -14.05
C HIS A 109 -10.13 7.30 -13.95
N ALA A 110 -10.02 6.64 -12.80
CA ALA A 110 -9.14 5.48 -12.64
C ALA A 110 -9.54 4.34 -13.59
N LEU A 111 -10.82 4.00 -13.67
CA LEU A 111 -11.35 2.99 -14.59
C LEU A 111 -11.09 3.37 -16.06
N GLU A 112 -11.35 4.63 -16.45
CA GLU A 112 -11.07 5.10 -17.81
C GLU A 112 -9.57 5.03 -18.17
N GLN A 113 -8.70 5.10 -17.16
CA GLN A 113 -7.23 5.02 -17.30
C GLN A 113 -6.69 3.60 -17.16
N GLY A 114 -7.57 2.59 -17.03
CA GLY A 114 -7.16 1.19 -16.87
C GLY A 114 -6.46 0.91 -15.54
N LYS A 115 -6.83 1.66 -14.48
CA LYS A 115 -6.30 1.49 -13.13
C LYS A 115 -7.29 0.73 -12.26
N GLU A 116 -6.76 -0.03 -11.30
CA GLU A 116 -7.58 -0.72 -10.31
C GLU A 116 -8.31 0.24 -9.38
N VAL A 117 -9.56 -0.10 -9.08
CA VAL A 117 -10.40 0.64 -8.13
C VAL A 117 -10.78 -0.26 -6.97
N PHE A 118 -10.45 0.22 -5.79
CA PHE A 118 -10.67 -0.44 -4.51
C PHE A 118 -11.67 0.35 -3.69
N ALA A 119 -12.52 -0.34 -2.94
CA ALA A 119 -13.49 0.32 -2.07
C ALA A 119 -13.65 -0.41 -0.74
N LEU A 120 -13.65 0.35 0.36
CA LEU A 120 -13.94 -0.19 1.68
C LEU A 120 -15.46 -0.40 1.82
N PRO A 121 -15.91 -1.60 2.23
CA PRO A 121 -17.30 -1.86 2.53
C PRO A 121 -17.72 -1.10 3.80
N GLY A 122 -18.98 -0.77 3.89
CA GLY A 122 -19.50 -0.12 5.08
C GLY A 122 -20.97 -0.43 5.32
N ASN A 123 -21.49 0.06 6.45
CA ASN A 123 -22.85 -0.19 6.85
C ASN A 123 -23.84 0.36 5.80
N ILE A 124 -24.78 -0.48 5.34
CA ILE A 124 -25.78 -0.14 4.32
C ILE A 124 -26.69 1.03 4.72
N ASN A 125 -26.85 1.28 6.01
CA ASN A 125 -27.62 2.42 6.53
C ASN A 125 -26.80 3.72 6.60
N SER A 126 -25.48 3.67 6.41
CA SER A 126 -24.61 4.85 6.40
C SER A 126 -24.64 5.53 5.04
N ILE A 127 -24.94 6.82 5.05
CA ILE A 127 -24.87 7.65 3.83
C ILE A 127 -23.46 7.76 3.27
N PHE A 128 -22.41 7.59 4.10
CA PHE A 128 -21.01 7.66 3.72
C PHE A 128 -20.49 6.37 3.09
N SER A 129 -21.23 5.26 3.24
CA SER A 129 -20.89 3.97 2.65
C SER A 129 -21.68 3.64 1.38
N ARG A 130 -22.70 4.43 1.04
CA ARG A 130 -23.52 4.16 -0.15
C ARG A 130 -22.72 4.18 -1.44
N GLY A 131 -21.78 5.15 -1.58
CA GLY A 131 -20.93 5.25 -2.76
C GLY A 131 -19.91 4.12 -2.86
N THR A 132 -19.25 3.75 -1.75
CA THR A 132 -18.28 2.65 -1.74
C THR A 132 -18.97 1.29 -1.98
N ASN A 133 -20.10 1.03 -1.31
CA ASN A 133 -20.89 -0.18 -1.53
C ASN A 133 -21.40 -0.28 -2.97
N LYS A 134 -21.75 0.86 -3.59
CA LYS A 134 -22.12 0.90 -5.01
C LYS A 134 -20.93 0.58 -5.90
N LEU A 135 -19.75 1.16 -5.66
CA LEU A 135 -18.53 0.83 -6.41
C LEU A 135 -18.23 -0.67 -6.35
N ILE A 136 -18.33 -1.29 -5.18
CA ILE A 136 -18.13 -2.74 -5.00
C ILE A 136 -19.16 -3.53 -5.85
N LYS A 137 -20.43 -3.13 -5.79
CA LYS A 137 -21.48 -3.75 -6.61
C LYS A 137 -21.22 -3.60 -8.11
N ASP A 138 -20.62 -2.49 -8.53
CA ASP A 138 -20.31 -2.16 -9.91
C ASP A 138 -18.96 -2.77 -10.37
N GLY A 139 -18.26 -3.54 -9.50
CA GLY A 139 -17.07 -4.32 -9.83
C GLY A 139 -15.76 -3.82 -9.23
N ALA A 140 -15.78 -2.78 -8.41
CA ALA A 140 -14.57 -2.39 -7.66
C ALA A 140 -14.19 -3.48 -6.64
N LYS A 141 -12.88 -3.72 -6.46
CA LYS A 141 -12.37 -4.70 -5.48
C LYS A 141 -12.74 -4.25 -4.06
N LEU A 142 -13.38 -5.14 -3.32
CA LEU A 142 -13.62 -4.93 -1.90
C LEU A 142 -12.30 -5.05 -1.14
N VAL A 143 -12.03 -4.12 -0.22
CA VAL A 143 -10.80 -4.12 0.60
C VAL A 143 -11.15 -4.26 2.07
N MET A 144 -10.57 -5.26 2.71
CA MET A 144 -10.59 -5.45 4.17
C MET A 144 -9.21 -5.23 4.77
N ASP A 145 -8.15 -5.60 4.04
CA ASP A 145 -6.76 -5.46 4.46
C ASP A 145 -5.84 -5.09 3.27
N ILE A 146 -4.53 -5.07 3.51
CA ILE A 146 -3.54 -4.70 2.51
C ILE A 146 -3.36 -5.78 1.44
N ASP A 147 -3.58 -7.03 1.78
CA ASP A 147 -3.36 -8.16 0.87
C ASP A 147 -4.35 -8.11 -0.30
N ASP A 148 -5.60 -7.67 -0.07
CA ASP A 148 -6.60 -7.42 -1.12
C ASP A 148 -6.11 -6.42 -2.19
N ILE A 149 -5.25 -5.48 -1.81
CA ILE A 149 -4.68 -4.48 -2.73
C ILE A 149 -3.45 -5.06 -3.44
N VAL A 150 -2.61 -5.77 -2.70
CA VAL A 150 -1.38 -6.38 -3.23
C VAL A 150 -1.69 -7.42 -4.27
N GLU A 151 -2.73 -8.25 -4.06
CA GLU A 151 -3.15 -9.29 -5.01
C GLU A 151 -3.53 -8.76 -6.39
N GLU A 152 -4.03 -7.53 -6.48
CA GLU A 152 -4.49 -6.93 -7.74
C GLU A 152 -3.44 -6.06 -8.44
N ILE A 153 -2.38 -5.65 -7.74
CA ILE A 153 -1.37 -4.72 -8.31
C ILE A 153 -0.03 -5.44 -8.46
N TYR A 154 0.31 -5.80 -9.70
CA TYR A 154 1.53 -6.52 -10.03
C TYR A 154 2.80 -5.84 -9.49
N GLU A 155 2.90 -4.53 -9.61
CA GLU A 155 4.05 -3.75 -9.12
C GLU A 155 4.26 -3.89 -7.60
N LEU A 156 3.17 -4.07 -6.83
CA LEU A 156 3.25 -4.31 -5.38
C LEU A 156 3.73 -5.73 -5.09
N GLN A 157 3.24 -6.72 -5.81
CA GLN A 157 3.67 -8.11 -5.68
C GLN A 157 5.18 -8.23 -5.93
N GLU A 158 5.66 -7.66 -7.05
CA GLU A 158 7.09 -7.65 -7.37
C GLU A 158 7.92 -6.93 -6.31
N LYS A 159 7.44 -5.80 -5.81
CA LYS A 159 8.12 -5.04 -4.76
C LYS A 159 8.24 -5.83 -3.45
N ILE A 160 7.18 -6.51 -3.04
CA ILE A 160 7.19 -7.37 -1.85
C ILE A 160 8.17 -8.52 -2.04
N LYS A 161 8.17 -9.17 -3.21
CA LYS A 161 9.11 -10.22 -3.56
C LYS A 161 10.55 -9.72 -3.48
N MET A 162 10.85 -8.60 -4.11
CA MET A 162 12.19 -7.99 -4.06
C MET A 162 12.63 -7.61 -2.64
N ASN A 163 11.70 -7.14 -1.80
CA ASN A 163 12.01 -6.80 -0.41
C ASN A 163 12.27 -8.05 0.43
N LYS A 164 11.51 -9.14 0.22
CA LYS A 164 11.79 -10.44 0.84
C LYS A 164 13.17 -10.98 0.42
N ASP A 165 13.52 -10.82 -0.86
CA ASP A 165 14.84 -11.22 -1.36
C ASP A 165 15.98 -10.38 -0.79
N LYS A 166 15.78 -9.09 -0.57
CA LYS A 166 16.77 -8.19 0.05
C LYS A 166 16.88 -8.33 1.57
N ALA A 167 15.78 -8.70 2.25
CA ALA A 167 15.77 -8.89 3.71
C ALA A 167 16.51 -10.17 4.13
N LEU A 168 16.74 -11.12 3.22
CA LEU A 168 17.56 -12.29 3.41
C LEU A 168 19.04 -11.91 3.23
N ASP A 169 19.62 -11.27 4.26
CA ASP A 169 21.08 -11.15 4.33
C ASP A 169 21.69 -12.54 4.61
N LEU A 170 22.06 -13.23 3.55
CA LEU A 170 22.72 -14.53 3.62
C LEU A 170 24.21 -14.40 3.97
N SER A 171 24.75 -13.19 4.16
CA SER A 171 26.12 -12.96 4.54
C SER A 171 26.38 -13.53 5.94
N GLY A 172 27.35 -14.42 6.04
CA GLY A 172 27.68 -15.09 7.31
C GLY A 172 26.89 -16.38 7.61
N LEU A 173 26.10 -16.86 6.67
CA LEU A 173 25.51 -18.21 6.73
C LEU A 173 26.45 -19.25 6.12
N SER A 174 26.45 -20.43 6.71
CA SER A 174 27.07 -21.61 6.09
C SER A 174 26.31 -22.08 4.84
N PRO A 175 26.94 -22.82 3.93
CA PRO A 175 26.26 -23.36 2.75
C PRO A 175 24.99 -24.17 3.07
N LEU A 176 24.99 -24.85 4.22
CA LEU A 176 23.86 -25.65 4.68
C LEU A 176 22.70 -24.77 5.20
N GLU A 177 23.03 -23.71 5.94
CA GLU A 177 22.03 -22.72 6.38
C GLU A 177 21.39 -22.05 5.17
N ILE A 178 22.16 -21.66 4.15
CA ILE A 178 21.65 -21.07 2.90
C ILE A 178 20.68 -22.03 2.21
N GLN A 179 21.07 -23.30 2.05
CA GLN A 179 20.24 -24.30 1.40
C GLN A 179 18.87 -24.48 2.10
N ILE A 180 18.86 -24.48 3.44
CA ILE A 180 17.61 -24.62 4.22
C ILE A 180 16.77 -23.33 4.12
N VAL A 181 17.39 -22.16 4.17
CA VAL A 181 16.69 -20.88 4.02
C VAL A 181 16.05 -20.76 2.64
N GLU A 182 16.73 -21.20 1.57
CA GLU A 182 16.16 -21.19 0.22
C GLU A 182 14.94 -22.10 0.09
N LEU A 183 14.94 -23.28 0.74
CA LEU A 183 13.75 -24.15 0.78
C LEU A 183 12.57 -23.50 1.51
N ILE A 184 12.83 -22.83 2.64
CA ILE A 184 11.81 -22.14 3.43
C ILE A 184 11.28 -20.90 2.67
N LYS A 185 12.09 -20.29 1.80
CA LYS A 185 11.70 -19.14 0.97
C LYS A 185 10.60 -19.48 -0.04
N GLU A 186 10.55 -20.72 -0.52
CA GLU A 186 9.50 -21.16 -1.45
C GLU A 186 8.12 -21.29 -0.78
N GLY A 187 8.08 -21.33 0.55
CA GLY A 187 6.85 -21.37 1.35
C GLY A 187 7.04 -22.13 2.67
N PRO A 188 6.00 -22.09 3.54
CA PRO A 188 6.05 -22.83 4.81
C PRO A 188 6.30 -24.31 4.59
N ILE A 189 7.32 -24.87 5.26
CA ILE A 189 7.77 -26.24 5.03
C ILE A 189 7.99 -26.99 6.37
N HIS A 190 7.61 -28.26 6.42
CA HIS A 190 7.81 -29.12 7.59
C HIS A 190 9.28 -29.58 7.68
N SER A 191 9.81 -29.70 8.92
CA SER A 191 11.20 -30.13 9.16
C SER A 191 11.57 -31.46 8.48
N ASP A 192 10.65 -32.42 8.43
CA ASP A 192 10.90 -33.71 7.78
C ASP A 192 11.03 -33.55 6.25
N SER A 193 10.25 -32.65 5.65
CA SER A 193 10.36 -32.34 4.22
C SER A 193 11.70 -31.67 3.88
N ILE A 194 12.21 -30.83 4.77
CA ILE A 194 13.54 -30.25 4.66
C ILE A 194 14.60 -31.36 4.70
N ALA A 195 14.50 -32.32 5.63
CA ALA A 195 15.41 -33.43 5.73
C ALA A 195 15.42 -34.29 4.45
N ILE A 196 14.25 -34.57 3.89
CA ILE A 196 14.11 -35.30 2.64
C ILE A 196 14.76 -34.54 1.47
N SER A 197 14.47 -33.23 1.34
CA SER A 197 14.95 -32.39 0.24
C SER A 197 16.47 -32.16 0.27
N THR A 198 17.05 -32.08 1.49
CA THR A 198 18.49 -31.89 1.67
C THR A 198 19.32 -33.19 1.73
N GLY A 199 18.65 -34.31 1.96
CA GLY A 199 19.31 -35.63 2.19
C GLY A 199 20.03 -35.72 3.54
N LEU A 200 19.72 -34.81 4.49
CA LEU A 200 20.32 -34.79 5.82
C LEU A 200 19.49 -35.54 6.84
N ASP A 201 20.13 -35.99 7.90
CA ASP A 201 19.41 -36.51 9.06
C ASP A 201 18.63 -35.42 9.78
N ILE A 202 17.51 -35.78 10.40
CA ILE A 202 16.58 -34.85 11.06
C ILE A 202 17.22 -34.11 12.24
N SER A 203 18.22 -34.69 12.90
CA SER A 203 18.92 -34.06 14.03
C SER A 203 19.76 -32.88 13.54
N THR A 204 20.48 -33.06 12.42
CA THR A 204 21.25 -31.99 11.75
C THR A 204 20.32 -30.88 11.28
N VAL A 205 19.21 -31.20 10.62
CA VAL A 205 18.22 -30.21 10.17
C VAL A 205 17.67 -29.42 11.35
N ASN A 206 17.24 -30.07 12.44
CA ASN A 206 16.72 -29.38 13.62
C ASN A 206 17.77 -28.47 14.27
N SER A 207 19.04 -28.87 14.29
CA SER A 207 20.11 -28.04 14.83
C SER A 207 20.28 -26.75 14.00
N VAL A 208 20.25 -26.86 12.67
CA VAL A 208 20.34 -25.71 11.77
C VAL A 208 19.10 -24.82 11.87
N LEU A 209 17.91 -25.39 11.92
CA LEU A 209 16.66 -24.65 12.12
C LEU A 209 16.69 -23.83 13.42
N THR A 210 17.16 -24.42 14.52
CA THR A 210 17.32 -23.72 15.81
C THR A 210 18.30 -22.52 15.66
N ILE A 211 19.43 -22.71 14.97
CA ILE A 211 20.39 -21.62 14.74
C ILE A 211 19.77 -20.52 13.90
N LEU A 212 19.05 -20.84 12.84
CA LEU A 212 18.39 -19.88 11.96
C LEU A 212 17.27 -19.12 12.70
N GLU A 213 16.55 -19.79 13.58
CA GLU A 213 15.54 -19.16 14.44
C GLU A 213 16.17 -18.21 15.47
N LEU A 214 17.26 -18.60 16.11
CA LEU A 214 18.04 -17.72 16.99
C LEU A 214 18.63 -16.50 16.25
N LYS A 215 18.96 -16.65 14.96
CA LYS A 215 19.37 -15.53 14.09
C LYS A 215 18.18 -14.66 13.65
N GLY A 216 16.94 -15.02 13.99
CA GLY A 216 15.72 -14.29 13.63
C GLY A 216 15.35 -14.37 12.14
N MET A 217 15.91 -15.34 11.40
CA MET A 217 15.67 -15.51 9.96
C MET A 217 14.42 -16.33 9.66
N ILE A 218 14.08 -17.26 10.54
CA ILE A 218 12.91 -18.13 10.42
C ILE A 218 12.13 -18.16 11.73
N LYS A 219 10.88 -18.60 11.67
CA LYS A 219 10.06 -18.89 12.85
C LYS A 219 9.35 -20.23 12.71
N GLU A 220 9.22 -20.95 13.83
CA GLU A 220 8.43 -22.16 13.90
C GLU A 220 6.94 -21.82 14.04
N MET A 221 6.13 -22.49 13.23
CA MET A 221 4.66 -22.54 13.35
C MET A 221 4.22 -23.82 14.02
N THR A 222 2.95 -23.90 14.43
CA THR A 222 2.39 -25.14 15.02
C THR A 222 2.62 -26.34 14.11
N GLY A 223 3.16 -27.43 14.67
CA GLY A 223 3.37 -28.70 13.95
C GLY A 223 4.71 -28.81 13.24
N ARG A 224 5.75 -28.12 13.70
CA ARG A 224 7.12 -28.17 13.13
C ARG A 224 7.20 -27.69 11.68
N ILE A 225 6.37 -26.72 11.33
CA ILE A 225 6.41 -26.02 10.07
C ILE A 225 7.18 -24.73 10.26
N PHE A 226 8.14 -24.45 9.38
CA PHE A 226 9.00 -23.27 9.43
C PHE A 226 8.69 -22.34 8.26
N THR A 227 8.72 -21.02 8.55
CA THR A 227 8.56 -19.95 7.56
C THR A 227 9.59 -18.88 7.82
N LEU A 228 9.85 -18.02 6.82
CA LEU A 228 10.67 -16.82 7.04
C LEU A 228 10.03 -15.90 8.08
N SER A 229 10.85 -15.20 8.87
CA SER A 229 10.42 -14.25 9.91
C SER A 229 9.86 -12.96 9.35
#